data_bf42f2cbd557d7e9f197054c8a220945
#
_entry.id   bf42f2cbd557d7e9f197054c8a220945
#
_cell.length_a   1.000
_cell.length_b   1.000
_cell.length_c   1.000
_cell.angle_alpha   90.00
_cell.angle_beta   90.00
_cell.angle_gamma   90.00
#
_symmetry.space_group_name_H-M   'P 1'
#
loop_
_entity.id
_entity.type
_entity.pdbx_description
1 polymer ?
#
loop_
_entity_poly.entity_id
_entity_poly.type
_entity_poly.pdbx_seq_one_letter_code
_entity_poly.pdbx_strand_id
1 'polypeptide(L)'
;MRFYGQQGEDSLLWDLFGGHVGTFVDVGASDGWRFSNTLVFEQNGWSGVCIEPHPLYYQLLRLRRTKSLCLEFLAGTKDLEGVEFWITDIGELSSIIGNKDQDAHGKANYAGWRKIKVPMRRLDTIMSVYGIRDVDFLSVDAESADLQVLMGFDFWRFRPRVVLVESNESDDVLTAFMTTAGYVMGKRHYFNLFYFRDQEDIVFLRDHEPHDYRSVPHVLSEEWLDA
;
A
#
# COMPACT_ATOMS: atom_id res chain seq x y z
N MET A 1 4.30 -3.99 21.60
CA MET A 1 3.92 -4.27 20.20
C MET A 1 5.02 -3.72 19.31
N ARG A 2 5.29 -4.32 18.16
CA ARG A 2 6.27 -3.81 17.19
C ARG A 2 5.52 -3.27 15.99
N PHE A 3 5.91 -2.10 15.53
CA PHE A 3 5.41 -1.44 14.32
C PHE A 3 6.45 -1.50 13.21
N TYR A 4 6.01 -1.47 11.97
CA TYR A 4 6.83 -1.74 10.78
C TYR A 4 6.75 -0.63 9.74
N GLY A 5 5.74 0.24 9.82
CA GLY A 5 5.54 1.37 8.91
C GLY A 5 6.78 2.27 8.83
N GLN A 6 7.00 2.87 7.68
CA GLN A 6 8.21 3.67 7.40
C GLN A 6 8.33 4.87 8.34
N GLN A 7 7.21 5.50 8.66
CA GLN A 7 7.10 6.67 9.54
C GLN A 7 6.12 6.42 10.69
N GLY A 8 5.74 5.15 10.96
CA GLY A 8 4.83 4.76 12.01
C GLY A 8 3.35 4.83 11.63
N GLU A 9 3.04 4.81 10.34
CA GLU A 9 1.67 4.84 9.80
C GLU A 9 0.82 3.71 10.37
N ASP A 10 1.40 2.53 10.47
CA ASP A 10 0.75 1.35 11.02
C ASP A 10 0.38 1.51 12.50
N SER A 11 1.13 2.30 13.27
CA SER A 11 0.77 2.62 14.65
C SER A 11 -0.44 3.56 14.75
N LEU A 12 -0.53 4.53 13.84
CA LEU A 12 -1.69 5.43 13.73
C LEU A 12 -2.95 4.65 13.35
N LEU A 13 -2.84 3.75 12.36
CA LEU A 13 -3.93 2.86 11.97
C LEU A 13 -4.33 1.94 13.14
N TRP A 14 -3.34 1.40 13.86
CA TRP A 14 -3.59 0.53 15.00
C TRP A 14 -4.41 1.21 16.10
N ASP A 15 -4.07 2.45 16.43
CA ASP A 15 -4.79 3.23 17.43
C ASP A 15 -6.23 3.52 16.97
N LEU A 16 -6.41 3.81 15.69
CA LEU A 16 -7.74 4.05 15.12
C LEU A 16 -8.67 2.84 15.25
N PHE A 17 -8.16 1.62 15.12
CA PHE A 17 -8.95 0.40 15.17
C PHE A 17 -9.16 -0.16 16.59
N GLY A 18 -8.36 0.27 17.58
CA GLY A 18 -8.62 0.04 19.00
C GLY A 18 -8.79 -1.42 19.41
N GLY A 19 -8.06 -2.37 18.78
CA GLY A 19 -8.17 -3.81 19.08
C GLY A 19 -9.29 -4.54 18.32
N HIS A 20 -9.99 -3.87 17.42
CA HIS A 20 -10.85 -4.52 16.42
C HIS A 20 -10.03 -5.51 15.58
N VAL A 21 -10.65 -6.57 15.11
CA VAL A 21 -10.08 -7.53 14.16
C VAL A 21 -10.90 -7.48 12.88
N GLY A 22 -10.24 -7.23 11.76
CA GLY A 22 -10.92 -6.99 10.49
C GLY A 22 -10.12 -7.46 9.28
N THR A 23 -10.36 -6.82 8.15
CA THR A 23 -9.77 -7.14 6.85
C THR A 23 -9.11 -5.90 6.26
N PHE A 24 -7.88 -6.07 5.78
CA PHE A 24 -7.17 -5.02 5.05
C PHE A 24 -6.88 -5.42 3.60
N VAL A 25 -6.63 -4.40 2.79
CA VAL A 25 -6.05 -4.54 1.45
C VAL A 25 -4.77 -3.70 1.41
N ASP A 26 -3.68 -4.30 0.95
CA ASP A 26 -2.34 -3.73 0.89
C ASP A 26 -1.82 -3.82 -0.55
N VAL A 27 -1.75 -2.69 -1.22
CA VAL A 27 -1.27 -2.58 -2.60
C VAL A 27 0.12 -1.98 -2.60
N GLY A 28 1.08 -2.69 -3.22
CA GLY A 28 2.49 -2.39 -3.11
C GLY A 28 3.09 -2.97 -1.83
N ALA A 29 2.66 -4.18 -1.46
CA ALA A 29 3.03 -4.80 -0.19
C ALA A 29 4.52 -5.16 -0.07
N SER A 30 5.29 -4.98 -1.14
CA SER A 30 6.73 -5.23 -1.22
C SER A 30 7.12 -6.62 -0.66
N ASP A 31 8.12 -6.70 0.17
CA ASP A 31 8.57 -7.95 0.79
C ASP A 31 7.69 -8.43 1.97
N GLY A 32 6.62 -7.68 2.27
CA GLY A 32 5.65 -7.97 3.32
C GLY A 32 6.12 -7.70 4.73
N TRP A 33 7.29 -7.10 4.91
CA TRP A 33 7.89 -6.86 6.22
C TRP A 33 8.40 -5.42 6.39
N ARG A 34 9.36 -4.98 5.56
CA ARG A 34 9.90 -3.63 5.63
C ARG A 34 8.85 -2.62 5.22
N PHE A 35 8.72 -1.55 6.01
CA PHE A 35 7.79 -0.45 5.77
C PHE A 35 6.32 -0.88 5.66
N SER A 36 5.99 -2.08 6.17
CA SER A 36 4.64 -2.61 6.04
C SER A 36 3.66 -1.91 6.96
N ASN A 37 2.64 -1.31 6.38
CA ASN A 37 1.51 -0.71 7.11
C ASN A 37 0.51 -1.75 7.63
N THR A 38 0.66 -3.03 7.25
CA THR A 38 -0.35 -4.06 7.50
C THR A 38 0.15 -5.27 8.30
N LEU A 39 1.46 -5.45 8.45
CA LEU A 39 2.01 -6.64 9.12
C LEU A 39 1.59 -6.74 10.59
N VAL A 40 1.58 -5.62 11.32
CA VAL A 40 1.13 -5.59 12.71
C VAL A 40 -0.30 -6.10 12.86
N PHE A 41 -1.16 -5.80 11.89
CA PHE A 41 -2.55 -6.26 11.87
C PHE A 41 -2.64 -7.77 11.66
N GLU A 42 -1.93 -8.31 10.67
CA GLU A 42 -1.88 -9.76 10.45
C GLU A 42 -1.36 -10.53 11.67
N GLN A 43 -0.34 -10.02 12.33
CA GLN A 43 0.20 -10.62 13.55
C GLN A 43 -0.80 -10.65 14.70
N ASN A 44 -1.77 -9.73 14.69
CA ASN A 44 -2.80 -9.60 15.71
C ASN A 44 -4.18 -10.09 15.26
N GLY A 45 -4.22 -10.99 14.29
CA GLY A 45 -5.43 -11.76 13.96
C GLY A 45 -6.26 -11.23 12.80
N TRP A 46 -5.85 -10.13 12.16
CA TRP A 46 -6.50 -9.65 10.95
C TRP A 46 -6.21 -10.58 9.77
N SER A 47 -7.11 -10.60 8.83
CA SER A 47 -6.88 -11.15 7.49
C SER A 47 -6.69 -10.04 6.46
N GLY A 48 -6.04 -10.35 5.34
CA GLY A 48 -5.81 -9.34 4.33
C GLY A 48 -5.49 -9.88 2.95
N VAL A 49 -5.48 -8.96 2.01
CA VAL A 49 -5.00 -9.17 0.65
C VAL A 49 -3.78 -8.30 0.45
N CYS A 50 -2.65 -8.89 0.11
CA CYS A 50 -1.41 -8.21 -0.20
C CYS A 50 -1.10 -8.38 -1.69
N ILE A 51 -0.89 -7.28 -2.40
CA ILE A 51 -0.68 -7.26 -3.85
C ILE A 51 0.70 -6.69 -4.13
N GLU A 52 1.52 -7.48 -4.87
CA GLU A 52 2.89 -7.11 -5.21
C GLU A 52 3.25 -7.62 -6.60
N PRO A 53 3.49 -6.74 -7.58
CA PRO A 53 3.80 -7.15 -8.96
C PRO A 53 5.24 -7.60 -9.19
N HIS A 54 6.20 -7.23 -8.29
CA HIS A 54 7.60 -7.58 -8.48
C HIS A 54 7.86 -9.05 -8.09
N PRO A 55 8.31 -9.93 -9.01
CA PRO A 55 8.38 -11.38 -8.75
C PRO A 55 9.20 -11.78 -7.53
N LEU A 56 10.35 -11.12 -7.30
CA LEU A 56 11.19 -11.42 -6.15
C LEU A 56 10.52 -11.01 -4.84
N TYR A 57 9.95 -9.79 -4.78
CA TYR A 57 9.27 -9.29 -3.60
C TYR A 57 8.00 -10.08 -3.32
N TYR A 58 7.25 -10.47 -4.35
CA TYR A 58 6.11 -11.37 -4.19
C TYR A 58 6.49 -12.72 -3.57
N GLN A 59 7.63 -13.31 -3.95
CA GLN A 59 8.11 -14.54 -3.32
C GLN A 59 8.43 -14.35 -1.83
N LEU A 60 9.09 -13.25 -1.47
CA LEU A 60 9.36 -12.90 -0.07
C LEU A 60 8.07 -12.64 0.70
N LEU A 61 7.15 -11.87 0.09
CA LEU A 61 5.84 -11.58 0.64
C LEU A 61 5.09 -12.87 1.02
N ARG A 62 5.00 -13.83 0.12
CA ARG A 62 4.33 -15.11 0.37
C ARG A 62 4.95 -15.93 1.50
N LEU A 63 6.25 -15.83 1.68
CA LEU A 63 6.95 -16.55 2.76
C LEU A 63 6.66 -15.91 4.13
N ARG A 64 6.51 -14.59 4.17
CA ARG A 64 6.36 -13.81 5.41
C ARG A 64 4.91 -13.61 5.83
N ARG A 65 3.99 -13.46 4.87
CA ARG A 65 2.57 -13.14 5.08
C ARG A 65 1.70 -14.37 4.96
N THR A 66 1.83 -15.29 5.92
CA THR A 66 1.22 -16.63 5.85
C THR A 66 -0.27 -16.66 6.15
N LYS A 67 -0.83 -15.57 6.71
CA LYS A 67 -2.26 -15.44 7.01
C LYS A 67 -3.01 -14.54 6.01
N SER A 68 -2.28 -13.86 5.13
CA SER A 68 -2.84 -13.01 4.09
C SER A 68 -2.85 -13.71 2.73
N LEU A 69 -3.81 -13.33 1.89
CA LEU A 69 -3.82 -13.70 0.49
C LEU A 69 -2.81 -12.83 -0.28
N CYS A 70 -1.71 -13.43 -0.71
CA CYS A 70 -0.68 -12.74 -1.48
C CYS A 70 -0.88 -12.99 -2.99
N LEU A 71 -0.89 -11.90 -3.78
CA LEU A 71 -1.21 -11.92 -5.21
C LEU A 71 -0.14 -11.18 -6.04
N GLU A 72 0.30 -11.82 -7.13
CA GLU A 72 1.27 -11.26 -8.08
C GLU A 72 0.55 -10.54 -9.22
N PHE A 73 0.06 -9.33 -8.96
CA PHE A 73 -0.64 -8.49 -9.92
C PHE A 73 -0.18 -7.05 -9.82
N LEU A 74 -0.32 -6.32 -10.92
CA LEU A 74 -0.49 -4.87 -10.90
C LEU A 74 -1.94 -4.56 -10.52
N ALA A 75 -2.17 -3.67 -9.58
CA ALA A 75 -3.49 -3.10 -9.38
C ALA A 75 -3.68 -1.90 -10.30
N GLY A 76 -4.88 -1.71 -10.86
CA GLY A 76 -5.14 -0.60 -11.77
C GLY A 76 -6.59 -0.51 -12.24
N THR A 77 -6.82 0.25 -13.30
CA THR A 77 -8.18 0.58 -13.78
C THR A 77 -8.85 -0.49 -14.62
N LYS A 78 -8.11 -1.52 -15.05
CA LYS A 78 -8.59 -2.54 -16.00
C LYS A 78 -8.01 -3.91 -15.66
N ASP A 79 -8.71 -4.96 -16.12
CA ASP A 79 -8.20 -6.32 -16.13
C ASP A 79 -7.50 -6.58 -17.46
N LEU A 80 -6.19 -6.73 -17.45
CA LEU A 80 -5.35 -6.89 -18.63
C LEU A 80 -4.30 -7.98 -18.39
N GLU A 81 -3.96 -8.71 -19.46
CA GLU A 81 -2.83 -9.62 -19.45
C GLU A 81 -1.58 -8.94 -20.04
N GLY A 82 -0.43 -9.15 -19.40
CA GLY A 82 0.87 -8.79 -19.96
C GLY A 82 1.14 -7.30 -20.05
N VAL A 83 0.77 -6.52 -19.03
CA VAL A 83 1.14 -5.10 -18.90
C VAL A 83 2.64 -4.98 -18.68
N GLU A 84 3.30 -4.05 -19.38
CA GLU A 84 4.73 -3.76 -19.16
C GLU A 84 4.93 -3.13 -17.78
N PHE A 85 5.82 -3.71 -17.01
CA PHE A 85 6.22 -3.24 -15.71
C PHE A 85 7.74 -3.17 -15.62
N TRP A 86 8.24 -2.02 -15.17
CA TRP A 86 9.66 -1.80 -15.01
C TRP A 86 10.08 -2.19 -13.60
N ILE A 87 11.02 -3.12 -13.50
CA ILE A 87 11.60 -3.55 -12.24
C ILE A 87 13.05 -3.15 -12.14
N THR A 88 13.49 -2.90 -10.93
CA THR A 88 14.90 -2.63 -10.58
C THR A 88 15.39 -3.68 -9.60
N ASP A 89 16.73 -3.73 -9.43
CA ASP A 89 17.33 -4.57 -8.38
C ASP A 89 16.98 -4.05 -6.97
N ILE A 90 16.57 -2.79 -6.87
CA ILE A 90 15.95 -2.17 -5.68
C ILE A 90 14.45 -2.12 -5.94
N GLY A 91 13.72 -3.18 -5.56
CA GLY A 91 12.33 -3.39 -5.94
C GLY A 91 11.35 -2.30 -5.54
N GLU A 92 11.65 -1.57 -4.47
CA GLU A 92 10.84 -0.44 -3.97
C GLU A 92 10.72 0.72 -4.98
N LEU A 93 11.53 0.73 -6.03
CA LEU A 93 11.49 1.75 -7.09
C LEU A 93 10.85 1.22 -8.38
N SER A 94 10.21 0.07 -8.35
CA SER A 94 9.63 -0.54 -9.54
C SER A 94 8.31 0.13 -9.90
N SER A 95 8.07 0.45 -11.17
CA SER A 95 6.94 1.30 -11.58
C SER A 95 6.39 0.94 -12.96
N ILE A 96 5.11 1.25 -13.20
CA ILE A 96 4.45 1.16 -14.52
C ILE A 96 4.97 2.27 -15.47
N ILE A 97 5.32 3.43 -14.94
CA ILE A 97 5.62 4.63 -15.73
C ILE A 97 7.01 4.57 -16.38
N GLY A 98 7.93 3.75 -15.83
CA GLY A 98 9.26 3.56 -16.40
C GLY A 98 10.20 4.76 -16.19
N ASN A 99 11.41 4.63 -16.76
CA ASN A 99 12.58 5.46 -16.47
C ASN A 99 12.49 6.96 -16.87
N LYS A 100 11.51 7.38 -17.66
CA LYS A 100 11.50 8.74 -18.25
C LYS A 100 11.24 9.86 -17.25
N ASP A 101 10.43 9.60 -16.25
CA ASP A 101 10.09 10.61 -15.25
C ASP A 101 11.01 10.56 -14.02
N GLN A 102 11.73 9.46 -13.84
CA GLN A 102 12.69 9.29 -12.75
C GLN A 102 14.02 10.00 -13.00
N ASP A 103 14.38 10.26 -14.26
CA ASP A 103 15.56 11.07 -14.62
C ASP A 103 15.44 12.50 -14.08
N ALA A 104 14.24 13.05 -13.97
CA ALA A 104 13.98 14.37 -13.44
C ALA A 104 14.26 14.49 -11.92
N HIS A 105 14.28 13.38 -11.19
CA HIS A 105 14.50 13.34 -9.75
C HIS A 105 15.89 12.78 -9.35
N GLY A 106 16.83 12.67 -10.31
CA GLY A 106 18.20 12.23 -10.02
C GLY A 106 18.36 10.75 -9.67
N LYS A 107 17.33 9.93 -9.90
CA LYS A 107 17.35 8.47 -9.69
C LYS A 107 17.95 7.72 -10.91
N ALA A 108 18.53 8.42 -11.86
CA ALA A 108 19.05 7.92 -13.15
C ALA A 108 20.23 6.93 -13.06
N ASN A 109 20.81 6.71 -11.88
CA ASN A 109 22.02 5.92 -11.72
C ASN A 109 21.81 4.51 -11.12
N TYR A 110 20.58 4.04 -11.00
CA TYR A 110 20.35 2.66 -10.57
C TYR A 110 20.54 1.72 -11.78
N ALA A 111 21.63 0.98 -11.77
CA ALA A 111 21.86 -0.10 -12.72
C ALA A 111 20.76 -1.17 -12.53
N GLY A 112 20.29 -1.77 -13.62
CA GLY A 112 19.45 -2.95 -13.52
C GLY A 112 17.97 -2.80 -13.90
N TRP A 113 17.52 -1.67 -14.47
CA TRP A 113 16.15 -1.56 -15.01
C TRP A 113 15.87 -2.60 -16.09
N ARG A 114 14.84 -3.38 -15.89
CA ARG A 114 14.36 -4.33 -16.89
C ARG A 114 12.84 -4.35 -16.96
N LYS A 115 12.32 -4.61 -18.13
CA LYS A 115 10.88 -4.80 -18.34
C LYS A 115 10.49 -6.24 -18.14
N ILE A 116 9.38 -6.43 -17.47
CA ILE A 116 8.65 -7.70 -17.41
C ILE A 116 7.21 -7.49 -17.84
N LYS A 117 6.47 -8.56 -18.07
CA LYS A 117 5.02 -8.53 -18.29
C LYS A 117 4.31 -9.11 -17.09
N VAL A 118 3.41 -8.34 -16.50
CA VAL A 118 2.64 -8.74 -15.32
C VAL A 118 1.15 -8.54 -15.63
N PRO A 119 0.26 -9.41 -15.20
CA PRO A 119 -1.17 -9.16 -15.33
C PRO A 119 -1.59 -8.00 -14.43
N MET A 120 -2.50 -7.16 -14.94
CA MET A 120 -3.15 -6.09 -14.18
C MET A 120 -4.56 -6.52 -13.84
N ARG A 121 -5.02 -6.17 -12.64
CA ARG A 121 -6.39 -6.40 -12.19
C ARG A 121 -6.94 -5.17 -11.48
N ARG A 122 -8.23 -4.97 -11.63
CA ARG A 122 -8.98 -4.04 -10.79
C ARG A 122 -9.08 -4.62 -9.38
N LEU A 123 -9.03 -3.78 -8.38
CA LEU A 123 -9.20 -4.24 -6.98
C LEU A 123 -10.59 -4.86 -6.76
N ASP A 124 -11.65 -4.27 -7.33
CA ASP A 124 -13.00 -4.82 -7.22
C ASP A 124 -13.15 -6.19 -7.90
N THR A 125 -12.42 -6.44 -9.00
CA THR A 125 -12.32 -7.77 -9.61
C THR A 125 -11.63 -8.75 -8.67
N ILE A 126 -10.48 -8.38 -8.08
CA ILE A 126 -9.76 -9.21 -7.11
C ILE A 126 -10.67 -9.55 -5.94
N MET A 127 -11.31 -8.55 -5.30
CA MET A 127 -12.21 -8.76 -4.18
C MET A 127 -13.34 -9.74 -4.55
N SER A 128 -13.91 -9.60 -5.74
CA SER A 128 -15.01 -10.46 -6.21
C SER A 128 -14.56 -11.89 -6.47
N VAL A 129 -13.41 -12.08 -7.13
CA VAL A 129 -12.86 -13.40 -7.47
C VAL A 129 -12.49 -14.21 -6.23
N TYR A 130 -11.90 -13.55 -5.24
CA TYR A 130 -11.44 -14.20 -4.01
C TYR A 130 -12.48 -14.16 -2.88
N GLY A 131 -13.69 -13.65 -3.13
CA GLY A 131 -14.79 -13.67 -2.19
C GLY A 131 -14.62 -12.72 -1.00
N ILE A 132 -13.79 -11.70 -1.13
CA ILE A 132 -13.62 -10.66 -0.11
C ILE A 132 -14.87 -9.78 -0.12
N ARG A 133 -15.52 -9.64 1.04
CA ARG A 133 -16.79 -8.91 1.18
C ARG A 133 -16.62 -7.59 1.90
N ASP A 134 -15.78 -7.59 2.89
CA ASP A 134 -15.57 -6.44 3.78
C ASP A 134 -14.09 -6.03 3.73
N VAL A 135 -13.85 -4.74 3.74
CA VAL A 135 -12.52 -4.12 3.80
C VAL A 135 -12.59 -3.01 4.84
N ASP A 136 -11.85 -3.16 5.93
CA ASP A 136 -11.81 -2.16 7.00
C ASP A 136 -10.86 -1.01 6.66
N PHE A 137 -9.70 -1.31 6.07
CA PHE A 137 -8.85 -0.29 5.50
C PHE A 137 -8.13 -0.75 4.23
N LEU A 138 -7.76 0.23 3.41
CA LEU A 138 -6.99 0.09 2.19
C LEU A 138 -5.69 0.89 2.33
N SER A 139 -4.55 0.26 2.13
CA SER A 139 -3.23 0.89 1.99
C SER A 139 -2.79 0.80 0.53
N VAL A 140 -2.38 1.93 -0.06
CA VAL A 140 -1.93 2.03 -1.45
C VAL A 140 -0.60 2.76 -1.50
N ASP A 141 0.38 2.06 -2.04
CA ASP A 141 1.72 2.56 -2.37
C ASP A 141 2.14 1.89 -3.69
N ALA A 142 1.78 2.52 -4.79
CA ALA A 142 1.93 1.96 -6.14
C ALA A 142 2.91 2.75 -7.01
N GLU A 143 3.84 3.47 -6.39
CA GLU A 143 4.93 4.18 -7.06
C GLU A 143 4.44 4.99 -8.27
N SER A 144 3.61 6.01 -8.00
CA SER A 144 2.97 6.92 -8.96
C SER A 144 1.79 6.33 -9.78
N ALA A 145 1.30 5.14 -9.42
CA ALA A 145 0.08 4.58 -10.01
C ALA A 145 -1.11 4.61 -9.04
N ASP A 146 -1.01 5.33 -7.94
CA ASP A 146 -1.94 5.31 -6.81
C ASP A 146 -3.36 5.70 -7.22
N LEU A 147 -3.51 6.77 -7.99
CA LEU A 147 -4.81 7.17 -8.52
C LEU A 147 -5.45 6.08 -9.39
N GLN A 148 -4.66 5.42 -10.25
CA GLN A 148 -5.14 4.34 -11.11
C GLN A 148 -5.59 3.13 -10.29
N VAL A 149 -4.91 2.83 -9.20
CA VAL A 149 -5.30 1.79 -8.24
C VAL A 149 -6.64 2.13 -7.61
N LEU A 150 -6.78 3.36 -7.07
CA LEU A 150 -8.02 3.83 -6.44
C LEU A 150 -9.20 3.83 -7.41
N MET A 151 -9.00 4.22 -8.67
CA MET A 151 -10.03 4.15 -9.73
C MET A 151 -10.47 2.70 -10.06
N GLY A 152 -9.68 1.71 -9.69
CA GLY A 152 -9.98 0.28 -9.82
C GLY A 152 -10.73 -0.31 -8.62
N PHE A 153 -11.12 0.48 -7.63
CA PHE A 153 -11.78 0.02 -6.41
C PHE A 153 -13.20 0.58 -6.28
N ASP A 154 -14.15 -0.26 -5.93
CA ASP A 154 -15.55 0.15 -5.70
C ASP A 154 -15.75 0.63 -4.25
N PHE A 155 -15.50 1.92 -4.03
CA PHE A 155 -15.66 2.57 -2.73
C PHE A 155 -17.10 2.57 -2.21
N TRP A 156 -18.09 2.48 -3.06
CA TRP A 156 -19.50 2.44 -2.65
C TRP A 156 -19.91 1.07 -2.12
N ARG A 157 -19.28 0.03 -2.64
CA ARG A 157 -19.52 -1.35 -2.23
C ARG A 157 -18.75 -1.72 -0.96
N PHE A 158 -17.44 -1.48 -0.95
CA PHE A 158 -16.55 -1.97 0.11
C PHE A 158 -16.39 -1.00 1.28
N ARG A 159 -16.48 0.29 1.02
CA ARG A 159 -16.53 1.38 2.01
C ARG A 159 -15.51 1.24 3.16
N PRO A 160 -14.22 1.09 2.92
CA PRO A 160 -13.23 1.03 4.00
C PRO A 160 -13.38 2.23 4.93
N ARG A 161 -13.12 2.03 6.23
CA ARG A 161 -13.18 3.09 7.24
C ARG A 161 -12.11 4.15 6.99
N VAL A 162 -10.92 3.71 6.57
CA VAL A 162 -9.79 4.58 6.21
C VAL A 162 -9.08 4.08 4.96
N VAL A 163 -8.59 5.01 4.15
CA VAL A 163 -7.73 4.76 3.00
C VAL A 163 -6.43 5.53 3.22
N LEU A 164 -5.34 4.79 3.27
CA LEU A 164 -3.98 5.32 3.32
C LEU A 164 -3.39 5.28 1.92
N VAL A 165 -2.88 6.41 1.44
CA VAL A 165 -2.31 6.52 0.10
C VAL A 165 -0.98 7.24 0.17
N GLU A 166 0.07 6.65 -0.42
CA GLU A 166 1.31 7.39 -0.64
C GLU A 166 1.10 8.44 -1.73
N SER A 167 1.53 9.66 -1.46
CA SER A 167 1.41 10.78 -2.40
C SER A 167 2.79 11.24 -2.85
N ASN A 168 3.17 10.76 -4.01
CA ASN A 168 4.37 11.19 -4.74
C ASN A 168 4.08 12.27 -5.79
N GLU A 169 2.79 12.61 -5.98
CA GLU A 169 2.29 13.56 -6.98
C GLU A 169 1.51 14.72 -6.30
N SER A 170 0.64 15.34 -7.06
CA SER A 170 -0.25 16.39 -6.53
C SER A 170 -1.34 15.78 -5.64
N ASP A 171 -1.33 16.12 -4.34
CA ASP A 171 -2.38 15.78 -3.38
C ASP A 171 -3.78 16.21 -3.87
N ASP A 172 -3.86 17.27 -4.67
CA ASP A 172 -5.14 17.83 -5.14
C ASP A 172 -5.92 16.85 -6.00
N VAL A 173 -5.23 16.10 -6.88
CA VAL A 173 -5.87 15.13 -7.78
C VAL A 173 -6.40 13.94 -6.98
N LEU A 174 -5.59 13.40 -6.07
CA LEU A 174 -6.00 12.31 -5.19
C LEU A 174 -7.16 12.75 -4.29
N THR A 175 -7.05 13.94 -3.69
CA THR A 175 -8.09 14.49 -2.80
C THR A 175 -9.40 14.75 -3.54
N ALA A 176 -9.33 15.28 -4.76
CA ALA A 176 -10.53 15.48 -5.59
C ALA A 176 -11.22 14.14 -5.90
N PHE A 177 -10.46 13.11 -6.28
CA PHE A 177 -11.01 11.78 -6.52
C PHE A 177 -11.63 11.19 -5.25
N MET A 178 -10.90 11.18 -4.13
CA MET A 178 -11.38 10.62 -2.86
C MET A 178 -12.61 11.35 -2.33
N THR A 179 -12.71 12.66 -2.56
CA THR A 179 -13.90 13.44 -2.23
C THR A 179 -15.12 12.95 -3.03
N THR A 180 -14.96 12.64 -4.33
CA THR A 180 -16.06 12.07 -5.13
C THR A 180 -16.46 10.67 -4.66
N ALA A 181 -15.53 9.93 -4.07
CA ALA A 181 -15.76 8.62 -3.47
C ALA A 181 -16.39 8.70 -2.06
N GLY A 182 -16.59 9.90 -1.52
CA GLY A 182 -17.21 10.14 -0.22
C GLY A 182 -16.24 10.12 0.95
N TYR A 183 -14.96 10.40 0.72
CA TYR A 183 -13.91 10.47 1.73
C TYR A 183 -13.38 11.88 1.89
N VAL A 184 -12.92 12.19 3.09
CA VAL A 184 -12.30 13.46 3.45
C VAL A 184 -10.86 13.21 3.88
N MET A 185 -9.92 14.00 3.38
CA MET A 185 -8.54 13.99 3.84
C MET A 185 -8.47 14.55 5.26
N GLY A 186 -8.09 13.71 6.21
CA GLY A 186 -8.05 14.07 7.62
C GLY A 186 -6.65 14.28 8.20
N LYS A 187 -5.66 13.60 7.64
CA LYS A 187 -4.27 13.73 8.06
C LYS A 187 -3.31 13.54 6.90
N ARG A 188 -2.31 14.40 6.81
CA ARG A 188 -1.08 14.14 6.05
C ARG A 188 0.00 13.75 7.04
N HIS A 189 0.66 12.63 6.80
CA HIS A 189 1.79 12.16 7.59
C HIS A 189 2.95 11.82 6.65
N TYR A 190 3.96 12.69 6.60
CA TYR A 190 5.07 12.64 5.63
C TYR A 190 4.56 12.55 4.18
N PHE A 191 4.79 11.43 3.52
CA PHE A 191 4.36 11.16 2.15
C PHE A 191 2.98 10.49 2.06
N ASN A 192 2.37 10.18 3.20
CA ASN A 192 1.13 9.44 3.29
C ASN A 192 -0.07 10.35 3.60
N LEU A 193 -1.17 10.14 2.86
CA LEU A 193 -2.45 10.80 3.05
C LEU A 193 -3.46 9.82 3.63
N PHE A 194 -4.08 10.19 4.73
CA PHE A 194 -5.15 9.44 5.37
C PHE A 194 -6.50 10.05 4.99
N TYR A 195 -7.30 9.29 4.28
CA TYR A 195 -8.66 9.63 3.89
C TYR A 195 -9.66 8.85 4.72
N PHE A 196 -10.64 9.53 5.29
CA PHE A 196 -11.62 8.95 6.19
C PHE A 196 -13.02 9.09 5.64
N ARG A 197 -13.84 8.09 5.91
CA ARG A 197 -15.27 8.14 5.65
C ARG A 197 -16.02 8.95 6.71
N ASP A 198 -15.61 8.81 7.97
CA ASP A 198 -16.34 9.31 9.12
C ASP A 198 -15.57 10.46 9.81
N GLN A 199 -16.32 11.54 10.15
CA GLN A 199 -15.73 12.74 10.74
C GLN A 199 -15.09 12.48 12.12
N GLU A 200 -15.62 11.52 12.87
CA GLU A 200 -15.11 11.16 14.20
C GLU A 200 -13.68 10.63 14.12
N ASP A 201 -13.35 9.89 13.07
CA ASP A 201 -12.02 9.34 12.83
C ASP A 201 -11.00 10.42 12.50
N ILE A 202 -11.43 11.46 11.77
CA ILE A 202 -10.60 12.63 11.48
C ILE A 202 -10.25 13.35 12.79
N VAL A 203 -11.25 13.58 13.64
CA VAL A 203 -11.04 14.24 14.94
C VAL A 203 -10.11 13.42 15.82
N PHE A 204 -10.33 12.10 15.86
CA PHE A 204 -9.50 11.18 16.63
C PHE A 204 -8.03 11.22 16.16
N LEU A 205 -7.76 11.10 14.87
CA LEU A 205 -6.39 10.93 14.37
C LEU A 205 -5.65 12.25 14.16
N ARG A 206 -6.34 13.39 14.09
CA ARG A 206 -5.73 14.70 13.77
C ARG A 206 -4.53 15.02 14.65
N ASP A 207 -4.71 14.85 15.95
CA ASP A 207 -3.73 15.23 16.96
C ASP A 207 -2.94 14.02 17.49
N HIS A 208 -3.17 12.82 16.90
CA HIS A 208 -2.43 11.62 17.23
C HIS A 208 -1.06 11.64 16.56
N GLU A 209 -0.03 11.35 17.34
CA GLU A 209 1.32 11.12 16.86
C GLU A 209 1.59 9.61 16.84
N PRO A 210 2.41 9.11 15.91
CA PRO A 210 2.78 7.71 15.89
C PRO A 210 3.49 7.32 17.18
N HIS A 211 3.31 6.06 17.59
CA HIS A 211 4.10 5.49 18.69
C HIS A 211 5.60 5.59 18.37
N ASP A 212 6.43 5.54 19.42
CA ASP A 212 7.88 5.53 19.23
C ASP A 212 8.27 4.36 18.32
N TYR A 213 8.53 4.70 17.05
CA TYR A 213 8.94 3.77 16.01
C TYR A 213 10.42 4.00 15.72
N ARG A 214 11.15 2.94 15.59
CA ARG A 214 12.50 3.03 15.06
C ARG A 214 12.40 2.96 13.56
N SER A 215 12.76 4.04 12.86
CA SER A 215 12.87 4.04 11.42
C SER A 215 13.72 2.83 10.98
N VAL A 216 13.14 1.98 10.16
CA VAL A 216 13.88 0.86 9.58
C VAL A 216 14.90 1.45 8.60
N PRO A 217 16.22 1.17 8.72
CA PRO A 217 17.19 1.71 7.80
C PRO A 217 16.89 1.31 6.35
N HIS A 218 17.01 2.25 5.41
CA HIS A 218 16.86 1.97 3.97
C HIS A 218 17.88 0.97 3.41
N VAL A 219 18.95 0.68 4.14
CA VAL A 219 19.99 -0.28 3.76
C VAL A 219 19.78 -1.56 4.55
N LEU A 220 19.72 -2.69 3.85
CA LEU A 220 19.77 -4.02 4.44
C LEU A 220 21.08 -4.13 5.26
N SER A 221 21.03 -3.96 6.57
CA SER A 221 22.08 -4.44 7.43
C SER A 221 21.86 -5.94 7.67
N GLU A 222 22.95 -6.70 7.76
CA GLU A 222 22.90 -8.16 7.98
C GLU A 222 22.05 -8.56 9.19
N GLU A 223 21.91 -7.67 10.20
CA GLU A 223 21.09 -7.85 11.39
C GLU A 223 19.58 -8.05 11.12
N TRP A 224 19.10 -7.71 9.92
CA TRP A 224 17.69 -7.81 9.55
C TRP A 224 17.37 -9.08 8.76
N LEU A 225 18.39 -9.83 8.34
CA LEU A 225 18.22 -11.09 7.61
C LEU A 225 17.98 -12.27 8.55
N ASP A 226 18.31 -12.13 9.84
CA ASP A 226 18.24 -13.19 10.85
C ASP A 226 17.06 -13.04 11.84
N ALA A 227 16.16 -12.10 11.62
CA ALA A 227 14.98 -11.83 12.46
C ALA A 227 13.70 -12.22 11.74
#